data_d6a092da81ba5643056d7ab5997ae719
#
_entry.id   d6a092da81ba5643056d7ab5997ae719
#
_cell.length_a   1.000
_cell.length_b   1.000
_cell.length_c   1.000
_cell.angle_alpha   90.00
_cell.angle_beta   90.00
_cell.angle_gamma   90.00
#
_symmetry.space_group_name_H-M   'P 1'
#
loop_
_entity.id
_entity.type
_entity.pdbx_description
1 polymer ?
#
loop_
_entity_poly.entity_id
_entity_poly.type
_entity_poly.pdbx_seq_one_letter_code
_entity_poly.pdbx_strand_id
1 'polypeptide(L)'
;MEIVKRAIRLMHEGKCIYDQFQLDEDYNVPDAKEDVGNVIEGTVCVKTEDMKLVETYLKISGKAQFKILYMTASLDPQPAVLEGKLPFEEMVYVEQPGEEEYFLKNLRTEFSVSMVHSRKLSLHLLTELEIGRTQMISEEVTEDVESEHAVYKKMKKFRLLGLSDTKKDTYRIKEEITLPGTKESISQILLSEVSGRKLELRPGTDEVTVRGELQVFCLYLSEELKADWVSQVIPYEGKLLCNGLTEGMFYSVEHTLEDTLVDIRMDEDGEMRILGIEGTLLLRMNFYEEQEMELLEDIYSLQEQCIPEKQETIFEELLMQNQSRYKLTERLSLPELKDDVLQVLCSRGEIQIEHTEYREEGIQIEGILHLNFLYLRGDDARPYGSWQGMIPFQHLIECSDLPENVRCTMSHHVDQIQVSMAGSEAVEVRAILAFDAFLRREIELQTIVSVMEKPLDLEQMDKRPGIVGHIVQEKEDLWELAKQYMTTVEGIMNVNELENENVKIGDKLLIFKENMSIL
;
A
#
# COMPACT_ATOMS: atom_id res chain seq x y z
N MET A 1 27.73 -12.70 -32.61
CA MET A 1 26.26 -12.78 -32.40
C MET A 1 25.78 -11.49 -31.82
N GLU A 2 24.64 -11.00 -32.28
CA GLU A 2 23.95 -9.84 -31.71
C GLU A 2 22.78 -10.32 -30.83
N ILE A 3 22.69 -9.79 -29.60
CA ILE A 3 21.69 -10.22 -28.63
C ILE A 3 20.54 -9.23 -28.67
N VAL A 4 19.33 -9.73 -28.85
CA VAL A 4 18.08 -8.94 -28.78
C VAL A 4 17.58 -8.98 -27.34
N LYS A 5 17.64 -7.82 -26.69
CA LYS A 5 17.26 -7.67 -25.29
C LYS A 5 15.99 -6.87 -25.13
N ARG A 6 15.25 -7.17 -24.09
CA ARG A 6 14.11 -6.40 -23.64
C ARG A 6 14.30 -6.00 -22.18
N ALA A 7 14.04 -4.73 -21.88
CA ALA A 7 14.09 -4.20 -20.52
C ALA A 7 12.74 -4.38 -19.82
N ILE A 8 12.78 -4.86 -18.58
CA ILE A 8 11.65 -4.98 -17.68
C ILE A 8 11.91 -4.06 -16.50
N ARG A 9 11.00 -3.13 -16.25
CA ARG A 9 11.08 -2.27 -15.07
C ARG A 9 10.44 -2.97 -13.89
N LEU A 10 11.10 -2.86 -12.73
CA LEU A 10 10.67 -3.46 -11.47
C LEU A 10 10.68 -2.37 -10.38
N MET A 11 9.79 -2.51 -9.39
CA MET A 11 9.81 -1.68 -8.19
C MET A 11 10.43 -2.48 -7.05
N HIS A 12 11.66 -2.14 -6.71
CA HIS A 12 12.30 -2.72 -5.53
C HIS A 12 11.86 -1.96 -4.28
N GLU A 13 11.28 -2.68 -3.33
CA GLU A 13 10.88 -2.14 -2.03
C GLU A 13 11.92 -2.56 -0.99
N GLY A 14 12.55 -1.57 -0.35
CA GLY A 14 13.46 -1.81 0.77
C GLY A 14 12.70 -2.00 2.09
N LYS A 15 13.44 -2.40 3.14
CA LYS A 15 12.86 -2.50 4.48
C LYS A 15 12.40 -1.13 4.97
N CYS A 16 11.21 -1.06 5.56
CA CYS A 16 10.71 0.16 6.19
C CYS A 16 11.62 0.60 7.33
N ILE A 17 11.71 1.91 7.54
CA ILE A 17 12.40 2.53 8.66
C ILE A 17 11.32 2.98 9.64
N TYR A 18 11.49 2.61 10.91
CA TYR A 18 10.59 2.99 11.99
C TYR A 18 11.30 3.94 12.93
N ASP A 19 10.63 5.03 13.28
CA ASP A 19 11.11 6.00 14.24
C ASP A 19 9.94 6.62 15.01
N GLN A 20 10.22 7.30 16.11
CA GLN A 20 9.22 7.99 16.90
C GLN A 20 9.78 9.26 17.48
N PHE A 21 8.94 10.27 17.59
CA PHE A 21 9.28 11.50 18.30
C PHE A 21 8.18 11.93 19.25
N GLN A 22 8.55 12.73 20.24
CA GLN A 22 7.65 13.24 21.24
C GLN A 22 7.73 14.76 21.30
N LEU A 23 6.58 15.42 21.41
CA LEU A 23 6.46 16.85 21.66
C LEU A 23 5.70 17.06 22.96
N ASP A 24 6.35 17.72 23.90
CA ASP A 24 5.76 18.15 25.17
C ASP A 24 5.76 19.67 25.20
N GLU A 25 4.57 20.28 25.25
CA GLU A 25 4.46 21.73 25.15
C GLU A 25 3.40 22.28 26.13
N ASP A 26 3.75 23.38 26.77
CA ASP A 26 2.84 24.15 27.59
C ASP A 26 2.12 25.21 26.74
N TYR A 27 0.83 25.06 26.54
CA TYR A 27 0.02 25.95 25.73
C TYR A 27 -0.76 26.94 26.58
N ASN A 28 -0.53 28.24 26.38
CA ASN A 28 -1.28 29.29 27.05
C ASN A 28 -2.56 29.61 26.26
N VAL A 29 -3.70 29.59 26.96
CA VAL A 29 -5.00 29.94 26.38
C VAL A 29 -4.98 31.41 25.94
N PRO A 30 -5.25 31.73 24.66
CA PRO A 30 -5.26 33.10 24.17
C PRO A 30 -6.26 33.99 24.92
N ASP A 31 -5.94 35.27 25.14
CA ASP A 31 -6.81 36.21 25.90
C ASP A 31 -8.20 36.37 25.30
N ALA A 32 -8.34 36.16 23.98
CA ALA A 32 -9.63 36.22 23.31
C ALA A 32 -10.52 34.99 23.55
N LYS A 33 -10.02 33.95 24.20
CA LYS A 33 -10.77 32.74 24.55
C LYS A 33 -11.09 32.72 26.02
N GLU A 34 -12.23 32.13 26.39
CA GLU A 34 -12.67 31.95 27.76
C GLU A 34 -11.77 30.93 28.50
N ASP A 35 -11.77 31.02 29.82
CA ASP A 35 -11.06 30.12 30.71
C ASP A 35 -11.52 28.66 30.52
N VAL A 36 -10.60 27.74 30.53
CA VAL A 36 -10.88 26.31 30.46
C VAL A 36 -11.37 25.79 31.79
N GLY A 37 -12.59 25.26 31.80
CA GLY A 37 -13.17 24.59 32.96
C GLY A 37 -12.90 23.10 32.99
N ASN A 38 -13.05 22.44 31.84
CA ASN A 38 -12.78 21.02 31.67
C ASN A 38 -12.45 20.71 30.21
N VAL A 39 -11.40 19.97 29.97
CA VAL A 39 -11.07 19.44 28.64
C VAL A 39 -11.97 18.23 28.34
N ILE A 40 -12.64 18.25 27.20
CA ILE A 40 -13.49 17.15 26.73
C ILE A 40 -12.63 16.20 25.88
N GLU A 41 -12.00 16.75 24.84
CA GLU A 41 -11.21 15.98 23.89
C GLU A 41 -10.15 16.84 23.21
N GLY A 42 -8.98 16.26 22.98
CA GLY A 42 -7.95 16.82 22.12
C GLY A 42 -7.78 15.95 20.87
N THR A 43 -7.73 16.59 19.70
CA THR A 43 -7.40 15.93 18.43
C THR A 43 -6.19 16.59 17.80
N VAL A 44 -5.39 15.84 17.07
CA VAL A 44 -4.20 16.35 16.37
C VAL A 44 -4.13 15.75 14.97
N CYS A 45 -3.70 16.57 14.02
CA CYS A 45 -3.33 16.14 12.68
C CYS A 45 -1.86 16.55 12.45
N VAL A 46 -1.00 15.57 12.27
CA VAL A 46 0.42 15.80 11.97
C VAL A 46 0.59 15.82 10.46
N LYS A 47 1.08 16.96 9.95
CA LYS A 47 1.36 17.15 8.53
C LYS A 47 2.87 17.30 8.32
N THR A 48 3.43 16.40 7.52
CA THR A 48 4.80 16.51 7.03
C THR A 48 4.85 17.47 5.85
N GLU A 49 5.66 18.53 5.96
CA GLU A 49 5.81 19.54 4.92
C GLU A 49 7.02 19.28 4.01
N ASP A 50 8.10 18.72 4.57
CA ASP A 50 9.33 18.43 3.84
C ASP A 50 10.01 17.17 4.40
N MET A 51 10.56 16.35 3.51
CA MET A 51 11.38 15.19 3.85
C MET A 51 12.56 15.10 2.90
N LYS A 52 13.78 15.24 3.43
CA LYS A 52 15.02 15.26 2.65
C LYS A 52 16.10 14.40 3.27
N LEU A 53 16.80 13.64 2.42
CA LEU A 53 18.00 12.93 2.82
C LEU A 53 19.19 13.93 2.94
N VAL A 54 19.80 13.98 4.11
CA VAL A 54 20.99 14.77 4.40
C VAL A 54 22.04 13.82 4.98
N GLU A 55 23.04 13.49 4.19
CA GLU A 55 24.05 12.47 4.51
C GLU A 55 23.40 11.10 4.84
N THR A 56 23.39 10.69 6.09
CA THR A 56 22.79 9.44 6.59
C THR A 56 21.51 9.65 7.39
N TYR A 57 20.90 10.83 7.30
CA TYR A 57 19.69 11.16 8.03
C TYR A 57 18.60 11.67 7.09
N LEU A 58 17.38 11.19 7.29
CA LEU A 58 16.19 11.83 6.73
C LEU A 58 15.77 12.95 7.68
N LYS A 59 15.91 14.18 7.20
CA LYS A 59 15.36 15.35 7.87
C LYS A 59 13.89 15.46 7.51
N ILE A 60 13.02 15.34 8.51
CA ILE A 60 11.57 15.43 8.38
C ILE A 60 11.11 16.66 9.14
N SER A 61 10.41 17.56 8.49
CA SER A 61 9.85 18.74 9.13
C SER A 61 8.38 18.92 8.79
N GLY A 62 7.63 19.50 9.73
CA GLY A 62 6.20 19.68 9.57
C GLY A 62 5.55 20.40 10.73
N LYS A 63 4.24 20.21 10.85
CA LYS A 63 3.41 20.83 11.89
C LYS A 63 2.37 19.84 12.41
N ALA A 64 2.27 19.76 13.73
CA ALA A 64 1.15 19.13 14.41
C ALA A 64 0.07 20.21 14.66
N GLN A 65 -1.07 20.08 13.98
CA GLN A 65 -2.22 20.98 14.14
C GLN A 65 -3.18 20.35 15.13
N PHE A 66 -3.39 20.97 16.27
CA PHE A 66 -4.28 20.44 17.29
C PHE A 66 -5.57 21.26 17.43
N LYS A 67 -6.63 20.57 17.85
CA LYS A 67 -7.91 21.14 18.28
C LYS A 67 -8.25 20.55 19.64
N ILE A 68 -8.71 21.41 20.56
CA ILE A 68 -9.09 21.00 21.91
C ILE A 68 -10.52 21.49 22.15
N LEU A 69 -11.44 20.53 22.26
CA LEU A 69 -12.81 20.78 22.68
C LEU A 69 -12.84 20.84 24.22
N TYR A 70 -13.39 21.90 24.78
CA TYR A 70 -13.45 22.10 26.23
C TYR A 70 -14.76 22.77 26.66
N MET A 71 -15.11 22.64 27.94
CA MET A 71 -16.17 23.46 28.59
C MET A 71 -15.54 24.69 29.22
N THR A 72 -16.16 25.84 29.06
CA THR A 72 -15.71 27.10 29.68
C THR A 72 -15.87 27.06 31.19
N ALA A 73 -15.03 27.82 31.91
CA ALA A 73 -15.09 27.96 33.38
C ALA A 73 -16.07 29.05 33.82
N SER A 74 -17.18 29.28 33.09
CA SER A 74 -18.19 30.27 33.40
C SER A 74 -19.29 29.71 34.30
N LEU A 75 -20.17 30.59 34.80
CA LEU A 75 -21.36 30.20 35.59
C LEU A 75 -22.36 29.39 34.76
N ASP A 76 -22.38 29.62 33.44
CA ASP A 76 -23.14 28.88 32.45
C ASP A 76 -22.13 28.29 31.46
N PRO A 77 -21.58 27.09 31.73
CA PRO A 77 -20.53 26.51 30.92
C PRO A 77 -20.99 26.23 29.50
N GLN A 78 -20.22 26.70 28.50
CA GLN A 78 -20.49 26.47 27.09
C GLN A 78 -19.34 25.65 26.47
N PRO A 79 -19.62 24.78 25.51
CA PRO A 79 -18.57 24.13 24.77
C PRO A 79 -17.84 25.14 23.87
N ALA A 80 -16.51 25.07 23.86
CA ALA A 80 -15.65 25.95 23.08
C ALA A 80 -14.47 25.18 22.53
N VAL A 81 -13.75 25.79 21.57
CA VAL A 81 -12.62 25.16 20.90
C VAL A 81 -11.37 26.04 20.96
N LEU A 82 -10.24 25.40 21.26
CA LEU A 82 -8.89 25.95 21.07
C LEU A 82 -8.22 25.25 19.89
N GLU A 83 -7.51 26.02 19.08
CA GLU A 83 -6.74 25.50 17.94
C GLU A 83 -5.33 26.08 17.99
N GLY A 84 -4.37 25.27 17.59
CA GLY A 84 -2.97 25.71 17.51
C GLY A 84 -2.13 24.81 16.61
N LYS A 85 -0.85 25.18 16.48
CA LYS A 85 0.11 24.46 15.65
C LYS A 85 1.43 24.37 16.38
N LEU A 86 1.99 23.17 16.42
CA LEU A 86 3.31 22.88 16.95
C LEU A 86 4.23 22.50 15.79
N PRO A 87 5.26 23.28 15.47
CA PRO A 87 6.26 22.89 14.47
C PRO A 87 7.14 21.77 15.02
N PHE A 88 7.57 20.88 14.15
CA PHE A 88 8.56 19.85 14.49
C PHE A 88 9.61 19.69 13.41
N GLU A 89 10.78 19.22 13.82
CA GLU A 89 11.88 18.83 12.96
C GLU A 89 12.57 17.62 13.56
N GLU A 90 12.59 16.51 12.82
CA GLU A 90 13.15 15.23 13.25
C GLU A 90 14.23 14.75 12.29
N MET A 91 15.20 14.01 12.83
CA MET A 91 16.33 13.46 12.09
C MET A 91 16.37 11.94 12.24
N VAL A 92 15.80 11.25 11.26
CA VAL A 92 15.68 9.79 11.25
C VAL A 92 16.92 9.17 10.60
N TYR A 93 17.62 8.29 11.31
CA TYR A 93 18.82 7.63 10.79
C TYR A 93 18.48 6.63 9.70
N VAL A 94 19.25 6.66 8.60
CA VAL A 94 19.15 5.73 7.47
C VAL A 94 20.45 4.94 7.37
N GLU A 95 20.33 3.64 7.52
CA GLU A 95 21.44 2.73 7.28
C GLU A 95 21.67 2.56 5.77
N GLN A 96 22.89 2.87 5.30
CA GLN A 96 23.32 2.75 3.91
C GLN A 96 22.37 3.44 2.90
N PRO A 97 22.26 4.77 2.94
CA PRO A 97 21.44 5.51 1.99
C PRO A 97 21.94 5.29 0.55
N GLY A 98 21.01 4.97 -0.35
CA GLY A 98 21.25 4.76 -1.78
C GLY A 98 20.47 5.74 -2.65
N GLU A 99 20.26 5.36 -3.90
CA GLU A 99 19.42 6.10 -4.88
C GLU A 99 17.91 5.82 -4.69
N GLU A 100 17.52 5.40 -3.50
CA GLU A 100 16.14 5.07 -3.15
C GLU A 100 15.32 6.33 -2.92
N GLU A 101 14.05 6.25 -3.27
CA GLU A 101 13.06 7.25 -2.90
C GLU A 101 12.46 6.91 -1.54
N TYR A 102 12.47 7.88 -0.62
CA TYR A 102 11.88 7.77 0.71
C TYR A 102 10.53 8.47 0.74
N PHE A 103 9.56 7.87 1.43
CA PHE A 103 8.22 8.45 1.59
C PHE A 103 7.61 8.01 2.92
N LEU A 104 6.74 8.85 3.45
CA LEU A 104 5.99 8.52 4.65
C LEU A 104 4.90 7.51 4.27
N LYS A 105 5.01 6.27 4.76
CA LYS A 105 4.07 5.19 4.49
C LYS A 105 2.92 5.20 5.49
N ASN A 106 3.25 5.40 6.77
CA ASN A 106 2.26 5.50 7.83
C ASN A 106 2.73 6.49 8.91
N LEU A 107 1.78 7.16 9.54
CA LEU A 107 2.01 8.08 10.64
C LEU A 107 0.90 7.88 11.65
N ARG A 108 1.26 7.44 12.86
CA ARG A 108 0.33 7.26 13.97
C ARG A 108 0.64 8.27 15.07
N THR A 109 -0.39 8.84 15.66
CA THR A 109 -0.26 9.86 16.69
C THR A 109 -1.07 9.52 17.92
N GLU A 110 -0.48 9.69 19.08
CA GLU A 110 -1.17 9.69 20.38
C GLU A 110 -1.10 11.10 20.94
N PHE A 111 -2.26 11.69 21.19
CA PHE A 111 -2.33 13.06 21.70
C PHE A 111 -3.14 13.11 22.98
N SER A 112 -2.54 13.68 24.02
CA SER A 112 -3.20 13.90 25.29
C SER A 112 -3.07 15.34 25.75
N VAL A 113 -4.11 15.84 26.41
CA VAL A 113 -4.20 17.19 26.90
C VAL A 113 -4.56 17.16 28.38
N SER A 114 -3.75 17.80 29.21
CA SER A 114 -4.05 17.97 30.62
C SER A 114 -4.13 19.46 31.00
N MET A 115 -5.00 19.77 31.93
CA MET A 115 -5.17 21.14 32.42
C MET A 115 -4.22 21.42 33.58
N VAL A 116 -3.28 22.35 33.39
CA VAL A 116 -2.42 22.86 34.48
C VAL A 116 -3.21 23.85 35.35
N HIS A 117 -3.88 24.79 34.71
CA HIS A 117 -4.87 25.69 35.31
C HIS A 117 -5.76 26.27 34.17
N SER A 118 -6.80 27.05 34.49
CA SER A 118 -7.79 27.53 33.53
C SER A 118 -7.25 28.28 32.30
N ARG A 119 -6.02 28.82 32.39
CA ARG A 119 -5.36 29.54 31.27
C ARG A 119 -4.13 28.83 30.73
N LYS A 120 -3.84 27.60 31.18
CA LYS A 120 -2.66 26.85 30.74
C LYS A 120 -2.92 25.36 30.64
N LEU A 121 -2.65 24.81 29.48
CA LEU A 121 -2.77 23.38 29.16
C LEU A 121 -1.37 22.80 28.92
N SER A 122 -1.18 21.55 29.29
CA SER A 122 0.00 20.75 28.91
C SER A 122 -0.41 19.79 27.82
N LEU A 123 0.31 19.84 26.70
CA LEU A 123 0.07 19.04 25.49
C LEU A 123 1.17 18.01 25.38
N HIS A 124 0.80 16.75 25.20
CA HIS A 124 1.73 15.64 24.98
C HIS A 124 1.36 14.95 23.68
N LEU A 125 2.27 14.93 22.73
CA LEU A 125 2.15 14.28 21.45
C LEU A 125 3.25 13.24 21.28
N LEU A 126 2.88 12.00 21.05
CA LEU A 126 3.78 10.95 20.58
C LEU A 126 3.42 10.66 19.12
N THR A 127 4.40 10.67 18.24
CA THR A 127 4.22 10.37 16.82
C THR A 127 5.14 9.23 16.42
N GLU A 128 4.58 8.18 15.86
CA GLU A 128 5.30 7.05 15.27
C GLU A 128 5.31 7.20 13.75
N LEU A 129 6.48 7.00 13.15
CA LEU A 129 6.73 7.13 11.73
C LEU A 129 7.09 5.78 11.12
N GLU A 130 6.39 5.38 10.07
CA GLU A 130 6.80 4.30 9.18
C GLU A 130 7.20 4.90 7.83
N ILE A 131 8.50 4.83 7.51
CA ILE A 131 9.06 5.39 6.30
C ILE A 131 9.35 4.26 5.33
N GLY A 132 8.68 4.26 4.20
CA GLY A 132 8.94 3.37 3.08
C GLY A 132 10.12 3.86 2.24
N ARG A 133 10.79 2.92 1.59
CA ARG A 133 11.83 3.21 0.59
C ARG A 133 11.65 2.33 -0.63
N THR A 134 11.76 2.93 -1.80
CA THR A 134 11.57 2.24 -3.07
C THR A 134 12.62 2.70 -4.08
N GLN A 135 12.98 1.79 -4.98
CA GLN A 135 13.87 2.08 -6.10
C GLN A 135 13.30 1.43 -7.37
N MET A 136 13.19 2.19 -8.42
CA MET A 136 12.87 1.65 -9.74
C MET A 136 14.16 1.14 -10.37
N ILE A 137 14.19 -0.15 -10.69
CA ILE A 137 15.29 -0.81 -11.39
C ILE A 137 14.83 -1.29 -12.76
N SER A 138 15.77 -1.47 -13.67
CA SER A 138 15.50 -2.00 -15.00
C SER A 138 16.42 -3.17 -15.25
N GLU A 139 15.83 -4.36 -15.38
CA GLU A 139 16.55 -5.60 -15.68
C GLU A 139 16.35 -5.98 -17.14
N GLU A 140 17.42 -6.49 -17.77
CA GLU A 140 17.37 -6.90 -19.17
C GLU A 140 17.22 -8.42 -19.28
N VAL A 141 16.31 -8.85 -20.16
CA VAL A 141 16.15 -10.25 -20.55
C VAL A 141 16.47 -10.42 -22.02
N THR A 142 17.04 -11.57 -22.38
CA THR A 142 17.32 -11.90 -23.77
C THR A 142 16.15 -12.64 -24.39
N GLU A 143 15.51 -11.99 -25.35
CA GLU A 143 14.41 -12.57 -26.13
C GLU A 143 14.92 -13.37 -27.33
N ASP A 144 16.03 -12.93 -27.94
CA ASP A 144 16.55 -13.60 -29.13
C ASP A 144 18.07 -13.33 -29.33
N VAL A 145 18.67 -14.05 -30.26
CA VAL A 145 20.04 -13.86 -30.73
C VAL A 145 20.08 -13.91 -32.25
N GLU A 146 20.65 -12.91 -32.89
CA GLU A 146 20.92 -12.89 -34.30
C GLU A 146 22.37 -13.32 -34.58
N SER A 147 22.56 -14.27 -35.52
CA SER A 147 23.86 -14.81 -35.93
C SER A 147 23.94 -14.96 -37.44
N GLU A 148 25.12 -14.79 -38.00
CA GLU A 148 25.42 -15.06 -39.41
C GLU A 148 25.32 -16.57 -39.76
N HIS A 149 25.50 -17.44 -38.74
CA HIS A 149 25.46 -18.89 -38.87
C HIS A 149 24.15 -19.45 -38.28
N ALA A 150 23.80 -20.68 -38.72
CA ALA A 150 22.64 -21.37 -38.18
C ALA A 150 22.85 -21.72 -36.71
N VAL A 151 21.94 -21.24 -35.86
CA VAL A 151 21.90 -21.47 -34.42
C VAL A 151 20.60 -22.10 -34.01
N TYR A 152 20.65 -22.99 -33.04
CA TYR A 152 19.52 -23.63 -32.41
C TYR A 152 19.27 -22.93 -31.07
N LYS A 153 18.00 -22.61 -30.77
CA LYS A 153 17.58 -21.78 -29.62
C LYS A 153 16.60 -22.58 -28.77
N LYS A 154 16.87 -22.66 -27.47
CA LYS A 154 15.94 -23.21 -26.50
C LYS A 154 15.21 -22.02 -25.86
N MET A 155 13.93 -21.91 -26.17
CA MET A 155 13.07 -20.85 -25.66
C MET A 155 12.22 -21.38 -24.52
N LYS A 156 11.97 -20.54 -23.51
CA LYS A 156 11.07 -20.86 -22.40
C LYS A 156 10.12 -19.71 -22.14
N LYS A 157 8.85 -20.06 -21.94
CA LYS A 157 7.78 -19.08 -21.67
C LYS A 157 7.74 -18.74 -20.19
N PHE A 158 7.67 -17.45 -19.92
CA PHE A 158 7.49 -16.89 -18.59
C PHE A 158 6.36 -15.87 -18.62
N ARG A 159 5.71 -15.72 -17.47
CA ARG A 159 4.79 -14.63 -17.21
C ARG A 159 5.42 -13.77 -16.15
N LEU A 160 5.86 -12.56 -16.51
CA LEU A 160 6.59 -11.64 -15.65
C LEU A 160 5.74 -10.41 -15.38
N LEU A 161 5.80 -9.91 -14.14
CA LEU A 161 5.16 -8.67 -13.74
C LEU A 161 6.14 -7.51 -13.99
N GLY A 162 5.77 -6.62 -14.90
CA GLY A 162 6.53 -5.40 -15.18
C GLY A 162 5.85 -4.17 -14.60
N LEU A 163 6.64 -3.25 -14.05
CA LEU A 163 6.17 -1.92 -13.68
C LEU A 163 5.94 -1.10 -14.95
N SER A 164 4.70 -0.74 -15.22
CA SER A 164 4.32 0.08 -16.38
C SER A 164 4.60 1.55 -16.10
N ASP A 165 4.03 2.08 -15.00
CA ASP A 165 4.19 3.49 -14.62
C ASP A 165 4.12 3.68 -13.12
N THR A 166 4.71 4.78 -12.64
CA THR A 166 4.64 5.25 -11.25
C THR A 166 4.19 6.68 -11.26
N LYS A 167 3.11 6.99 -10.54
CA LYS A 167 2.56 8.33 -10.52
C LYS A 167 2.26 8.80 -9.10
N LYS A 168 2.68 10.04 -8.81
CA LYS A 168 2.24 10.80 -7.65
C LYS A 168 1.32 11.90 -8.14
N ASP A 169 0.14 11.97 -7.59
CA ASP A 169 -0.84 12.99 -7.96
C ASP A 169 -1.71 13.36 -6.75
N THR A 170 -2.49 14.42 -6.92
CA THR A 170 -3.41 14.91 -5.90
C THR A 170 -4.80 15.04 -6.48
N TYR A 171 -5.79 14.55 -5.76
CA TYR A 171 -7.19 14.75 -6.10
C TYR A 171 -7.85 15.65 -5.05
N ARG A 172 -8.34 16.81 -5.49
CA ARG A 172 -9.04 17.76 -4.62
C ARG A 172 -10.52 17.44 -4.59
N ILE A 173 -11.03 17.20 -3.39
CA ILE A 173 -12.43 16.92 -3.13
C ILE A 173 -13.07 18.20 -2.63
N LYS A 174 -14.22 18.58 -3.22
CA LYS A 174 -15.02 19.72 -2.82
C LYS A 174 -16.49 19.32 -2.88
N GLU A 175 -17.11 19.24 -1.70
CA GLU A 175 -18.47 18.77 -1.53
C GLU A 175 -19.22 19.69 -0.55
N GLU A 176 -20.53 19.55 -0.49
CA GLU A 176 -21.38 20.34 0.40
C GLU A 176 -22.41 19.46 1.12
N ILE A 177 -22.67 19.79 2.37
CA ILE A 177 -23.77 19.21 3.17
C ILE A 177 -24.75 20.31 3.51
N THR A 178 -25.98 20.19 3.05
CA THR A 178 -27.06 21.05 3.49
C THR A 178 -27.70 20.47 4.74
N LEU A 179 -27.83 21.27 5.79
CA LEU A 179 -28.50 20.84 7.03
C LEU A 179 -29.97 20.51 6.77
N PRO A 180 -30.48 19.40 7.37
CA PRO A 180 -31.91 19.12 7.34
C PRO A 180 -32.74 20.30 7.88
N GLY A 181 -33.93 20.52 7.32
CA GLY A 181 -34.83 21.65 7.74
C GLY A 181 -35.26 21.64 9.21
N THR A 182 -35.05 20.54 9.92
CA THR A 182 -35.31 20.40 11.36
C THR A 182 -34.18 20.92 12.26
N LYS A 183 -33.01 21.25 11.68
CA LYS A 183 -31.85 21.76 12.42
C LYS A 183 -31.75 23.28 12.28
N GLU A 184 -31.24 23.92 13.31
CA GLU A 184 -31.03 25.38 13.35
C GLU A 184 -29.79 25.79 12.56
N SER A 185 -29.72 27.08 12.17
CA SER A 185 -28.55 27.66 11.51
C SER A 185 -27.29 27.59 12.37
N ILE A 186 -26.15 27.42 11.73
CA ILE A 186 -24.85 27.25 12.39
C ILE A 186 -24.26 28.61 12.75
N SER A 187 -23.92 28.80 14.01
CA SER A 187 -23.15 29.95 14.48
C SER A 187 -21.66 29.68 14.50
N GLN A 188 -21.24 28.50 14.98
CA GLN A 188 -19.84 28.15 15.13
C GLN A 188 -19.63 26.62 15.05
N ILE A 189 -18.60 26.19 14.35
CA ILE A 189 -18.13 24.80 14.40
C ILE A 189 -17.27 24.61 15.64
N LEU A 190 -17.60 23.58 16.44
CA LEU A 190 -16.86 23.18 17.63
C LEU A 190 -15.85 22.08 17.31
N LEU A 191 -16.29 21.04 16.58
CA LEU A 191 -15.47 19.93 16.18
C LEU A 191 -15.90 19.49 14.77
N SER A 192 -14.96 19.29 13.90
CA SER A 192 -15.23 18.74 12.57
C SER A 192 -14.21 17.65 12.25
N GLU A 193 -14.69 16.59 11.65
CA GLU A 193 -13.89 15.45 11.20
C GLU A 193 -14.29 15.04 9.81
N VAL A 194 -13.28 14.79 9.01
CA VAL A 194 -13.43 14.27 7.66
C VAL A 194 -12.44 13.12 7.49
N SER A 195 -12.95 11.94 7.24
CA SER A 195 -12.13 10.76 6.96
C SER A 195 -12.50 10.14 5.62
N GLY A 196 -11.50 9.70 4.86
CA GLY A 196 -11.67 8.96 3.61
C GLY A 196 -11.92 7.49 3.89
N ARG A 197 -12.76 6.86 3.06
CA ARG A 197 -13.02 5.42 3.12
C ARG A 197 -13.37 4.86 1.76
N LYS A 198 -13.22 3.54 1.60
CA LYS A 198 -13.56 2.80 0.36
C LYS A 198 -12.90 3.38 -0.90
N LEU A 199 -11.63 3.77 -0.80
CA LEU A 199 -10.91 4.21 -1.98
C LEU A 199 -10.78 3.05 -2.97
N GLU A 200 -11.14 3.29 -4.21
CA GLU A 200 -10.99 2.39 -5.34
C GLU A 200 -10.38 3.13 -6.51
N LEU A 201 -9.36 2.52 -7.12
CA LEU A 201 -8.78 2.99 -8.37
C LEU A 201 -9.24 2.08 -9.51
N ARG A 202 -9.55 2.67 -10.65
CA ARG A 202 -9.86 1.93 -11.88
C ARG A 202 -8.99 2.47 -13.02
N PRO A 203 -7.94 1.72 -13.39
CA PRO A 203 -7.15 2.04 -14.56
C PRO A 203 -8.00 1.97 -15.83
N GLY A 204 -7.92 3.00 -16.65
CA GLY A 204 -8.54 3.11 -17.96
C GLY A 204 -7.50 3.48 -19.01
N THR A 205 -7.91 3.84 -20.23
CA THR A 205 -6.98 4.27 -21.28
C THR A 205 -6.52 5.70 -21.01
N ASP A 206 -5.23 5.87 -20.73
CA ASP A 206 -4.56 7.15 -20.41
C ASP A 206 -5.16 7.90 -19.20
N GLU A 207 -5.95 7.24 -18.39
CA GLU A 207 -6.55 7.84 -17.18
C GLU A 207 -6.73 6.81 -16.08
N VAL A 208 -6.87 7.28 -14.84
CA VAL A 208 -7.32 6.48 -13.70
C VAL A 208 -8.53 7.14 -13.07
N THR A 209 -9.60 6.40 -12.88
CA THR A 209 -10.76 6.85 -12.13
C THR A 209 -10.51 6.61 -10.65
N VAL A 210 -10.62 7.66 -9.84
CA VAL A 210 -10.51 7.65 -8.38
C VAL A 210 -11.92 7.78 -7.80
N ARG A 211 -12.33 6.83 -6.98
CA ARG A 211 -13.66 6.79 -6.36
C ARG A 211 -13.51 6.50 -4.87
N GLY A 212 -14.37 7.06 -4.05
CA GLY A 212 -14.39 6.80 -2.62
C GLY A 212 -15.54 7.49 -1.92
N GLU A 213 -15.50 7.46 -0.59
CA GLU A 213 -16.48 8.13 0.26
C GLU A 213 -15.76 8.97 1.30
N LEU A 214 -16.31 10.13 1.66
CA LEU A 214 -15.94 10.89 2.84
C LEU A 214 -16.97 10.62 3.95
N GLN A 215 -16.51 10.23 5.12
CA GLN A 215 -17.28 10.28 6.35
C GLN A 215 -17.05 11.66 6.97
N VAL A 216 -18.10 12.45 7.09
CA VAL A 216 -18.05 13.78 7.68
C VAL A 216 -18.85 13.78 8.97
N PHE A 217 -18.25 14.28 10.04
CA PHE A 217 -18.90 14.61 11.30
C PHE A 217 -18.64 16.07 11.64
N CYS A 218 -19.68 16.80 12.06
CA CYS A 218 -19.56 18.18 12.50
C CYS A 218 -20.44 18.42 13.73
N LEU A 219 -19.81 18.76 14.84
CA LEU A 219 -20.45 19.28 16.05
C LEU A 219 -20.38 20.80 16.00
N TYR A 220 -21.50 21.47 16.16
CA TYR A 220 -21.60 22.93 16.03
C TYR A 220 -22.52 23.55 17.08
N LEU A 221 -22.39 24.85 17.28
CA LEU A 221 -23.36 25.68 18.02
C LEU A 221 -24.32 26.32 17.03
N SER A 222 -25.62 26.30 17.37
CA SER A 222 -26.62 27.08 16.67
C SER A 222 -26.58 28.56 17.07
N GLU A 223 -27.37 29.41 16.42
CA GLU A 223 -27.53 30.83 16.80
C GLU A 223 -28.11 31.02 18.22
N GLU A 224 -28.87 30.02 18.70
CA GLU A 224 -29.38 30.00 20.07
C GLU A 224 -28.37 29.43 21.09
N LEU A 225 -27.10 29.23 20.70
CA LEU A 225 -26.04 28.64 21.51
C LEU A 225 -26.33 27.19 21.95
N LYS A 226 -27.19 26.50 21.23
CA LYS A 226 -27.43 25.06 21.43
C LYS A 226 -26.45 24.24 20.60
N ALA A 227 -25.85 23.27 21.22
CA ALA A 227 -24.98 22.35 20.48
C ALA A 227 -25.81 21.28 19.76
N ASP A 228 -25.50 21.08 18.49
CA ASP A 228 -26.10 20.05 17.64
C ASP A 228 -25.01 19.49 16.69
N TRP A 229 -25.30 18.39 16.02
CA TRP A 229 -24.32 17.74 15.14
C TRP A 229 -24.96 17.19 13.88
N VAL A 230 -24.10 16.99 12.86
CA VAL A 230 -24.43 16.28 11.63
C VAL A 230 -23.36 15.22 11.36
N SER A 231 -23.80 14.06 10.91
CA SER A 231 -22.91 12.99 10.45
C SER A 231 -23.44 12.46 9.12
N GLN A 232 -22.60 12.50 8.09
CA GLN A 232 -23.01 12.12 6.74
C GLN A 232 -21.86 11.48 5.97
N VAL A 233 -22.21 10.57 5.08
CA VAL A 233 -21.30 9.96 4.11
C VAL A 233 -21.55 10.59 2.75
N ILE A 234 -20.49 11.05 2.12
CA ILE A 234 -20.51 11.72 0.82
C ILE A 234 -19.64 10.92 -0.15
N PRO A 235 -20.20 10.37 -1.25
CA PRO A 235 -19.41 9.75 -2.29
C PRO A 235 -18.67 10.81 -3.11
N TYR A 236 -17.47 10.49 -3.57
CA TYR A 236 -16.75 11.30 -4.55
C TYR A 236 -16.22 10.43 -5.69
N GLU A 237 -16.11 11.02 -6.86
CA GLU A 237 -15.51 10.38 -8.04
C GLU A 237 -14.80 11.42 -8.89
N GLY A 238 -13.63 11.06 -9.41
CA GLY A 238 -12.88 11.91 -10.32
C GLY A 238 -11.91 11.13 -11.18
N LYS A 239 -11.28 11.83 -12.12
CA LYS A 239 -10.34 11.25 -13.07
C LYS A 239 -9.01 11.98 -13.00
N LEU A 240 -7.94 11.22 -13.01
CA LEU A 240 -6.58 11.71 -13.13
C LEU A 240 -5.98 11.21 -14.45
N LEU A 241 -5.35 12.12 -15.18
CA LEU A 241 -4.67 11.76 -16.43
C LEU A 241 -3.41 10.95 -16.09
N CYS A 242 -3.25 9.81 -16.74
CA CYS A 242 -2.09 8.93 -16.56
C CYS A 242 -1.77 8.28 -17.90
N ASN A 243 -0.86 8.89 -18.68
CA ASN A 243 -0.54 8.46 -20.03
C ASN A 243 0.08 7.06 -20.05
N GLY A 244 -0.31 6.23 -21.01
CA GLY A 244 0.22 4.89 -21.19
C GLY A 244 -0.49 3.82 -20.36
N LEU A 245 -1.50 4.16 -19.57
CA LEU A 245 -2.33 3.17 -18.90
C LEU A 245 -3.30 2.51 -19.88
N THR A 246 -3.60 1.25 -19.59
CA THR A 246 -4.62 0.47 -20.28
C THR A 246 -5.58 -0.14 -19.26
N GLU A 247 -6.78 -0.50 -19.74
CA GLU A 247 -7.75 -1.21 -18.92
C GLU A 247 -7.21 -2.57 -18.45
N GLY A 248 -7.47 -2.91 -17.19
CA GLY A 248 -7.09 -4.20 -16.62
C GLY A 248 -5.66 -4.27 -16.07
N MET A 249 -4.91 -3.18 -16.06
CA MET A 249 -3.64 -3.11 -15.34
C MET A 249 -3.85 -3.30 -13.85
N PHE A 250 -2.90 -3.98 -13.22
CA PHE A 250 -2.84 -4.11 -11.76
C PHE A 250 -2.24 -2.86 -11.15
N TYR A 251 -2.52 -2.61 -9.87
CA TYR A 251 -1.97 -1.45 -9.19
C TYR A 251 -1.73 -1.70 -7.70
N SER A 252 -0.78 -0.97 -7.15
CA SER A 252 -0.69 -0.70 -5.72
C SER A 252 -0.87 0.80 -5.48
N VAL A 253 -1.53 1.16 -4.38
CA VAL A 253 -1.78 2.55 -4.04
C VAL A 253 -1.53 2.81 -2.55
N GLU A 254 -0.81 3.89 -2.29
CA GLU A 254 -0.71 4.52 -0.98
C GLU A 254 -1.40 5.87 -1.06
N HIS A 255 -2.20 6.18 -0.06
CA HIS A 255 -3.00 7.39 -0.08
C HIS A 255 -3.12 7.99 1.32
N THR A 256 -3.22 9.32 1.35
CA THR A 256 -3.47 10.09 2.57
C THR A 256 -4.43 11.23 2.25
N LEU A 257 -5.43 11.42 3.11
CA LEU A 257 -6.33 12.57 3.03
C LEU A 257 -5.79 13.70 3.90
N GLU A 258 -5.40 14.79 3.27
CA GLU A 258 -4.82 15.97 3.94
C GLU A 258 -5.65 17.23 3.68
N ASP A 259 -5.30 18.31 4.40
CA ASP A 259 -5.90 19.65 4.26
C ASP A 259 -7.43 19.62 4.32
N THR A 260 -7.97 18.78 5.21
CA THR A 260 -9.41 18.72 5.41
C THR A 260 -9.92 19.99 6.08
N LEU A 261 -10.93 20.58 5.47
CA LEU A 261 -11.57 21.80 5.96
C LEU A 261 -13.10 21.62 5.92
N VAL A 262 -13.74 22.06 6.98
CA VAL A 262 -15.21 22.22 7.03
C VAL A 262 -15.49 23.68 7.32
N ASP A 263 -16.15 24.36 6.39
CA ASP A 263 -16.52 25.77 6.51
C ASP A 263 -18.05 25.95 6.47
N ILE A 264 -18.51 27.07 7.03
CA ILE A 264 -19.92 27.40 7.07
C ILE A 264 -20.25 28.31 5.89
N ARG A 265 -21.31 27.98 5.15
CA ARG A 265 -21.80 28.75 4.00
C ARG A 265 -23.28 29.08 4.14
N MET A 266 -23.68 30.17 3.49
CA MET A 266 -25.08 30.56 3.38
C MET A 266 -25.80 29.69 2.36
N ASP A 267 -27.04 29.33 2.64
CA ASP A 267 -27.95 28.75 1.67
C ASP A 267 -28.62 29.85 0.80
N GLU A 268 -29.58 29.47 -0.06
CA GLU A 268 -30.28 30.37 -0.96
C GLU A 268 -31.17 31.41 -0.20
N ASP A 269 -31.58 31.09 1.03
CA ASP A 269 -32.39 31.97 1.89
C ASP A 269 -31.50 32.91 2.73
N GLY A 270 -30.18 32.79 2.65
CA GLY A 270 -29.21 33.60 3.40
C GLY A 270 -28.92 33.09 4.81
N GLU A 271 -29.36 31.89 5.15
CA GLU A 271 -29.12 31.25 6.43
C GLU A 271 -27.82 30.41 6.41
N MET A 272 -27.12 30.35 7.53
CA MET A 272 -25.85 29.57 7.68
C MET A 272 -26.17 28.09 7.87
N ARG A 273 -26.54 27.40 6.78
CA ARG A 273 -27.06 26.03 6.79
C ARG A 273 -26.31 25.06 5.89
N ILE A 274 -25.28 25.52 5.21
CA ILE A 274 -24.44 24.69 4.35
C ILE A 274 -23.07 24.51 5.01
N LEU A 275 -22.60 23.27 5.06
CA LEU A 275 -21.22 22.94 5.37
C LEU A 275 -20.48 22.67 4.06
N GLY A 276 -19.50 23.52 3.73
CA GLY A 276 -18.55 23.26 2.67
C GLY A 276 -17.46 22.29 3.17
N ILE A 277 -17.20 21.25 2.40
CA ILE A 277 -16.24 20.20 2.74
C ILE A 277 -15.12 20.23 1.69
N GLU A 278 -13.91 20.48 2.12
CA GLU A 278 -12.74 20.41 1.24
C GLU A 278 -11.73 19.42 1.80
N GLY A 279 -11.03 18.73 0.91
CA GLY A 279 -9.93 17.82 1.26
C GLY A 279 -9.05 17.54 0.05
N THR A 280 -7.81 17.20 0.30
CA THR A 280 -6.84 16.83 -0.72
C THR A 280 -6.40 15.39 -0.50
N LEU A 281 -6.73 14.51 -1.43
CA LEU A 281 -6.28 13.14 -1.45
C LEU A 281 -4.92 13.09 -2.15
N LEU A 282 -3.87 12.76 -1.43
CA LEU A 282 -2.55 12.48 -1.95
C LEU A 282 -2.52 11.02 -2.39
N LEU A 283 -2.04 10.76 -3.60
CA LEU A 283 -2.00 9.42 -4.18
C LEU A 283 -0.59 9.12 -4.69
N ARG A 284 -0.05 7.98 -4.25
CA ARG A 284 1.15 7.35 -4.81
C ARG A 284 0.72 6.02 -5.43
N MET A 285 0.75 5.94 -6.74
CA MET A 285 0.22 4.83 -7.52
C MET A 285 1.34 4.17 -8.32
N ASN A 286 1.43 2.85 -8.26
CA ASN A 286 2.28 2.05 -9.13
C ASN A 286 1.37 1.15 -9.96
N PHE A 287 1.54 1.16 -11.27
CA PHE A 287 0.76 0.37 -12.21
C PHE A 287 1.62 -0.73 -12.82
N TYR A 288 1.07 -1.93 -12.88
CA TYR A 288 1.79 -3.12 -13.29
C TYR A 288 1.03 -3.84 -14.41
N GLU A 289 1.79 -4.50 -15.27
CA GLU A 289 1.29 -5.33 -16.36
C GLU A 289 1.94 -6.70 -16.32
N GLU A 290 1.14 -7.76 -16.47
CA GLU A 290 1.66 -9.09 -16.70
C GLU A 290 2.04 -9.24 -18.17
N GLN A 291 3.29 -9.61 -18.43
CA GLN A 291 3.86 -9.79 -19.75
C GLN A 291 4.20 -11.25 -19.98
N GLU A 292 3.57 -11.87 -20.98
CA GLU A 292 3.98 -13.19 -21.46
C GLU A 292 5.16 -13.01 -22.41
N MET A 293 6.28 -13.67 -22.10
CA MET A 293 7.54 -13.54 -22.83
C MET A 293 8.14 -14.89 -23.09
N GLU A 294 8.75 -15.05 -24.27
CA GLU A 294 9.62 -16.19 -24.57
C GLU A 294 11.08 -15.74 -24.40
N LEU A 295 11.78 -16.32 -23.44
CA LEU A 295 13.16 -15.97 -23.14
C LEU A 295 14.10 -17.07 -23.61
N LEU A 296 15.28 -16.66 -24.09
CA LEU A 296 16.32 -17.55 -24.51
C LEU A 296 16.99 -18.24 -23.30
N GLU A 297 16.74 -19.53 -23.13
CA GLU A 297 17.28 -20.35 -22.04
C GLU A 297 18.65 -20.90 -22.36
N ASP A 298 18.86 -21.35 -23.62
CA ASP A 298 20.11 -21.89 -24.10
C ASP A 298 20.28 -21.79 -25.63
N ILE A 299 21.48 -21.89 -26.12
CA ILE A 299 21.84 -21.80 -27.54
C ILE A 299 22.99 -22.71 -27.89
N TYR A 300 22.99 -23.32 -29.07
CA TYR A 300 24.12 -23.99 -29.67
C TYR A 300 24.14 -23.87 -31.19
N SER A 301 25.27 -24.13 -31.81
CA SER A 301 25.44 -24.19 -33.25
C SER A 301 26.21 -25.47 -33.63
N LEU A 302 25.95 -25.98 -34.83
CA LEU A 302 26.70 -27.10 -35.39
C LEU A 302 27.95 -26.63 -36.12
N GLN A 303 28.11 -25.33 -36.34
CA GLN A 303 29.25 -24.75 -37.07
C GLN A 303 30.28 -24.09 -36.15
N GLU A 304 29.86 -23.63 -35.01
CA GLU A 304 30.68 -22.93 -34.02
C GLU A 304 30.31 -23.35 -32.59
N GLN A 305 31.27 -23.24 -31.68
CA GLN A 305 31.01 -23.44 -30.26
C GLN A 305 30.41 -22.16 -29.66
N CYS A 306 29.13 -22.19 -29.32
CA CYS A 306 28.46 -21.13 -28.58
C CYS A 306 28.65 -21.35 -27.09
N ILE A 307 29.19 -20.37 -26.39
CA ILE A 307 29.34 -20.36 -24.92
C ILE A 307 28.52 -19.22 -24.37
N PRO A 308 27.27 -19.48 -23.92
CA PRO A 308 26.44 -18.46 -23.30
C PRO A 308 27.00 -18.12 -21.91
N GLU A 309 27.13 -16.83 -21.63
CA GLU A 309 27.35 -16.29 -20.31
C GLU A 309 26.01 -16.00 -19.68
N LYS A 310 25.74 -16.61 -18.52
CA LYS A 310 24.45 -16.46 -17.81
C LYS A 310 24.66 -15.65 -16.56
N GLN A 311 23.67 -14.79 -16.27
CA GLN A 311 23.57 -14.02 -15.04
C GLN A 311 22.25 -14.36 -14.35
N GLU A 312 22.30 -14.51 -13.04
CA GLU A 312 21.10 -14.66 -12.21
C GLU A 312 20.46 -13.31 -12.00
N THR A 313 19.19 -13.22 -12.33
CA THR A 313 18.39 -11.99 -12.23
C THR A 313 17.05 -12.33 -11.58
N ILE A 314 16.61 -11.46 -10.67
CA ILE A 314 15.35 -11.64 -9.94
C ILE A 314 14.26 -10.83 -10.63
N PHE A 315 13.17 -11.50 -10.97
CA PHE A 315 11.95 -10.92 -11.50
C PHE A 315 10.79 -11.19 -10.57
N GLU A 316 9.64 -10.64 -10.91
CA GLU A 316 8.41 -10.81 -10.13
C GLU A 316 7.29 -11.41 -10.99
N GLU A 317 6.43 -12.17 -10.33
CA GLU A 317 5.19 -12.71 -10.88
C GLU A 317 4.04 -12.31 -9.95
N LEU A 318 2.92 -11.89 -10.51
CA LEU A 318 1.73 -11.57 -9.73
C LEU A 318 1.11 -12.86 -9.17
N LEU A 319 0.87 -12.88 -7.88
CA LEU A 319 0.08 -13.94 -7.24
C LEU A 319 -1.37 -13.51 -7.06
N MET A 320 -1.58 -12.33 -6.50
CA MET A 320 -2.91 -11.85 -6.17
C MET A 320 -2.94 -10.33 -5.95
N GLN A 321 -4.00 -9.70 -6.43
CA GLN A 321 -4.45 -8.39 -5.96
C GLN A 321 -5.83 -8.58 -5.33
N ASN A 322 -5.98 -8.27 -4.04
CA ASN A 322 -7.21 -8.53 -3.30
C ASN A 322 -7.53 -7.39 -2.35
N GLN A 323 -8.82 -7.13 -2.19
CA GLN A 323 -9.37 -6.24 -1.15
C GLN A 323 -10.12 -7.10 -0.14
N SER A 324 -9.50 -7.35 1.00
CA SER A 324 -10.08 -8.14 2.07
C SER A 324 -10.75 -7.25 3.11
N ARG A 325 -11.92 -7.64 3.61
CA ARG A 325 -12.68 -6.89 4.61
C ARG A 325 -13.00 -7.77 5.81
N TYR A 326 -12.54 -7.33 6.97
CA TYR A 326 -12.81 -7.99 8.24
C TYR A 326 -13.92 -7.26 9.00
N LYS A 327 -14.97 -8.00 9.35
CA LYS A 327 -16.07 -7.48 10.19
C LYS A 327 -15.77 -7.77 11.65
N LEU A 328 -15.43 -6.73 12.40
CA LEU A 328 -15.23 -6.79 13.82
C LEU A 328 -16.53 -6.41 14.53
N THR A 329 -16.93 -7.24 15.49
CA THR A 329 -18.05 -6.94 16.40
C THR A 329 -17.62 -7.34 17.81
N GLU A 330 -17.49 -6.33 18.68
CA GLU A 330 -17.05 -6.52 20.06
C GLU A 330 -17.97 -5.82 21.04
N ARG A 331 -18.15 -6.42 22.19
CA ARG A 331 -18.89 -5.84 23.31
C ARG A 331 -17.92 -5.50 24.44
N LEU A 332 -17.72 -4.21 24.65
CA LEU A 332 -16.86 -3.70 25.69
C LEU A 332 -17.67 -3.41 26.95
N SER A 333 -17.22 -3.95 28.08
CA SER A 333 -17.75 -3.57 29.39
C SER A 333 -16.99 -2.36 29.91
N LEU A 334 -17.68 -1.26 30.13
CA LEU A 334 -17.12 0.04 30.54
C LEU A 334 -17.81 0.50 31.84
N PRO A 335 -17.48 -0.10 32.99
CA PRO A 335 -18.11 0.24 34.28
C PRO A 335 -17.92 1.72 34.67
N GLU A 336 -16.82 2.33 34.20
CA GLU A 336 -16.52 3.76 34.40
C GLU A 336 -17.51 4.68 33.69
N LEU A 337 -18.22 4.21 32.68
CA LEU A 337 -19.24 4.96 31.94
C LEU A 337 -20.67 4.59 32.36
N LYS A 338 -20.83 3.87 33.46
CA LYS A 338 -22.14 3.43 33.94
C LYS A 338 -23.08 4.60 34.13
N ASP A 339 -24.26 4.49 33.52
CA ASP A 339 -25.35 5.47 33.56
C ASP A 339 -24.96 6.92 33.15
N ASP A 340 -23.73 7.08 32.60
CA ASP A 340 -23.19 8.38 32.18
C ASP A 340 -23.44 8.68 30.70
N VAL A 341 -23.48 7.69 29.84
CA VAL A 341 -23.61 7.83 28.38
C VAL A 341 -25.09 7.84 27.99
N LEU A 342 -25.57 8.96 27.46
CA LEU A 342 -26.89 9.06 26.85
C LEU A 342 -26.85 8.66 25.38
N GLN A 343 -25.86 9.14 24.65
CA GLN A 343 -25.73 8.89 23.22
C GLN A 343 -24.28 9.03 22.76
N VAL A 344 -23.81 8.10 21.92
CA VAL A 344 -22.56 8.25 21.20
C VAL A 344 -22.79 9.16 19.99
N LEU A 345 -21.95 10.19 19.84
CA LEU A 345 -22.05 11.20 18.78
C LEU A 345 -21.19 10.85 17.57
N CYS A 346 -19.92 10.52 17.85
CA CYS A 346 -18.92 10.21 16.85
C CYS A 346 -18.03 9.09 17.35
N SER A 347 -17.59 8.23 16.45
CA SER A 347 -16.59 7.18 16.73
C SER A 347 -15.52 7.15 15.65
N ARG A 348 -14.29 6.98 16.08
CA ARG A 348 -13.09 6.93 15.24
C ARG A 348 -12.34 5.66 15.50
N GLY A 349 -11.70 5.14 14.47
CA GLY A 349 -10.87 3.97 14.59
C GLY A 349 -9.60 4.12 13.76
N GLU A 350 -8.49 3.65 14.30
CA GLU A 350 -7.21 3.55 13.62
C GLU A 350 -6.65 2.13 13.79
N ILE A 351 -6.16 1.56 12.69
CA ILE A 351 -5.60 0.21 12.68
C ILE A 351 -4.10 0.29 12.91
N GLN A 352 -3.62 -0.46 13.87
CA GLN A 352 -2.20 -0.75 14.07
C GLN A 352 -1.96 -2.23 13.81
N ILE A 353 -1.12 -2.56 12.84
CA ILE A 353 -0.68 -3.93 12.60
C ILE A 353 0.53 -4.20 13.49
N GLU A 354 0.46 -5.26 14.30
CA GLU A 354 1.55 -5.66 15.19
C GLU A 354 2.36 -6.81 14.60
N HIS A 355 1.67 -7.74 13.94
CA HIS A 355 2.32 -8.92 13.38
C HIS A 355 1.67 -9.36 12.08
N THR A 356 2.51 -9.80 11.14
CA THR A 356 2.10 -10.40 9.87
C THR A 356 2.86 -11.71 9.69
N GLU A 357 2.12 -12.81 9.54
CA GLU A 357 2.67 -14.14 9.35
C GLU A 357 2.18 -14.75 8.04
N TYR A 358 3.13 -15.27 7.25
CA TYR A 358 2.83 -15.98 6.01
C TYR A 358 2.59 -17.46 6.30
N ARG A 359 1.40 -17.97 5.95
CA ARG A 359 0.96 -19.36 6.15
C ARG A 359 0.56 -19.98 4.81
N GLU A 360 0.45 -21.29 4.74
CA GLU A 360 -0.01 -22.00 3.53
C GLU A 360 -1.40 -21.55 3.06
N GLU A 361 -2.26 -21.13 3.98
CA GLU A 361 -3.65 -20.70 3.73
C GLU A 361 -3.77 -19.23 3.34
N GLY A 362 -2.71 -18.43 3.53
CA GLY A 362 -2.72 -16.99 3.28
C GLY A 362 -1.86 -16.18 4.24
N ILE A 363 -2.18 -14.89 4.38
CA ILE A 363 -1.47 -13.97 5.25
C ILE A 363 -2.30 -13.73 6.50
N GLN A 364 -1.80 -14.19 7.65
CA GLN A 364 -2.37 -13.92 8.96
C GLN A 364 -1.91 -12.55 9.45
N ILE A 365 -2.85 -11.68 9.76
CA ILE A 365 -2.63 -10.35 10.32
C ILE A 365 -3.12 -10.34 11.75
N GLU A 366 -2.29 -9.83 12.65
CA GLU A 366 -2.65 -9.54 14.03
C GLU A 366 -2.43 -8.06 14.29
N GLY A 367 -3.38 -7.42 14.95
CA GLY A 367 -3.30 -5.99 15.19
C GLY A 367 -4.27 -5.49 16.23
N ILE A 368 -4.26 -4.18 16.40
CA ILE A 368 -5.08 -3.45 17.35
C ILE A 368 -5.89 -2.40 16.60
N LEU A 369 -7.19 -2.36 16.86
CA LEU A 369 -8.04 -1.23 16.52
C LEU A 369 -8.04 -0.26 17.70
N HIS A 370 -7.39 0.90 17.54
CA HIS A 370 -7.49 2.02 18.46
C HIS A 370 -8.84 2.67 18.23
N LEU A 371 -9.65 2.69 19.27
CA LEU A 371 -11.01 3.23 19.26
C LEU A 371 -11.08 4.49 20.10
N ASN A 372 -11.69 5.53 19.57
CA ASN A 372 -12.08 6.72 20.29
C ASN A 372 -13.53 7.05 19.97
N PHE A 373 -14.31 7.49 20.96
CA PHE A 373 -15.65 8.01 20.72
C PHE A 373 -16.00 9.17 21.66
N LEU A 374 -16.73 10.13 21.09
CA LEU A 374 -17.34 11.27 21.77
C LEU A 374 -18.79 10.94 22.09
N TYR A 375 -19.26 11.28 23.29
CA TYR A 375 -20.60 10.97 23.73
C TYR A 375 -21.26 12.09 24.54
N LEU A 376 -22.58 12.11 24.53
CA LEU A 376 -23.40 12.94 25.45
C LEU A 376 -23.53 12.25 26.80
N ARG A 377 -23.46 13.05 27.85
CA ARG A 377 -23.61 12.65 29.25
C ARG A 377 -24.98 13.08 29.80
N GLY A 378 -25.41 12.42 30.87
CA GLY A 378 -26.60 12.80 31.62
C GLY A 378 -26.38 13.96 32.60
N ASP A 379 -25.18 14.52 32.68
CA ASP A 379 -24.81 15.65 33.53
C ASP A 379 -24.85 16.95 32.73
N ASP A 380 -25.85 17.81 33.00
CA ASP A 380 -26.02 19.10 32.32
C ASP A 380 -24.80 20.04 32.53
N ALA A 381 -24.07 19.91 33.63
CA ALA A 381 -22.86 20.70 33.88
C ALA A 381 -21.66 20.24 33.06
N ARG A 382 -21.67 18.99 32.63
CA ARG A 382 -20.61 18.36 31.79
C ARG A 382 -21.24 17.49 30.73
N PRO A 383 -21.92 18.08 29.73
CA PRO A 383 -22.77 17.34 28.80
C PRO A 383 -21.98 16.45 27.81
N TYR A 384 -20.67 16.60 27.74
CA TYR A 384 -19.82 15.83 26.81
C TYR A 384 -18.75 15.04 27.55
N GLY A 385 -18.44 13.87 27.04
CA GLY A 385 -17.32 13.04 27.42
C GLY A 385 -16.69 12.37 26.22
N SER A 386 -15.43 12.00 26.35
CA SER A 386 -14.73 11.16 25.39
C SER A 386 -14.20 9.91 26.07
N TRP A 387 -14.08 8.84 25.30
CA TRP A 387 -13.48 7.58 25.74
C TRP A 387 -12.57 7.05 24.65
N GLN A 388 -11.47 6.42 25.06
CA GLN A 388 -10.54 5.79 24.14
C GLN A 388 -10.06 4.44 24.69
N GLY A 389 -9.80 3.51 23.79
CA GLY A 389 -9.36 2.17 24.14
C GLY A 389 -8.87 1.38 22.93
N MET A 390 -8.51 0.13 23.17
CA MET A 390 -7.89 -0.74 22.19
C MET A 390 -8.65 -2.05 22.07
N ILE A 391 -8.86 -2.52 20.84
CA ILE A 391 -9.51 -3.80 20.54
C ILE A 391 -8.57 -4.64 19.70
N PRO A 392 -8.04 -5.75 20.22
CA PRO A 392 -7.21 -6.65 19.42
C PRO A 392 -8.06 -7.36 18.37
N PHE A 393 -7.46 -7.61 17.20
CA PHE A 393 -8.10 -8.39 16.14
C PHE A 393 -7.11 -9.32 15.46
N GLN A 394 -7.65 -10.34 14.80
CA GLN A 394 -6.91 -11.24 13.92
C GLN A 394 -7.71 -11.43 12.64
N HIS A 395 -7.01 -11.40 11.50
CA HIS A 395 -7.61 -11.57 10.20
C HIS A 395 -6.71 -12.37 9.27
N LEU A 396 -7.29 -13.30 8.50
CA LEU A 396 -6.61 -14.06 7.47
C LEU A 396 -7.01 -13.51 6.10
N ILE A 397 -6.03 -13.02 5.34
CA ILE A 397 -6.18 -12.75 3.91
C ILE A 397 -5.92 -14.07 3.20
N GLU A 398 -6.99 -14.72 2.72
CA GLU A 398 -6.91 -16.02 2.07
C GLU A 398 -6.14 -15.94 0.75
N CYS A 399 -5.13 -16.78 0.62
CA CYS A 399 -4.38 -17.01 -0.61
C CYS A 399 -3.80 -18.44 -0.56
N SER A 400 -4.29 -19.31 -1.43
CA SER A 400 -3.85 -20.69 -1.48
C SER A 400 -2.43 -20.82 -2.03
N ASP A 401 -1.68 -21.77 -1.51
CA ASP A 401 -0.35 -22.15 -2.02
C ASP A 401 0.67 -20.99 -2.02
N LEU A 402 0.73 -20.22 -0.94
CA LEU A 402 1.71 -19.15 -0.78
C LEU A 402 3.15 -19.71 -0.81
N PRO A 403 4.01 -19.28 -1.75
CA PRO A 403 5.41 -19.68 -1.78
C PRO A 403 6.21 -18.98 -0.67
N GLU A 404 7.38 -19.55 -0.32
CA GLU A 404 8.27 -18.98 0.70
C GLU A 404 8.82 -17.58 0.33
N ASN A 405 8.96 -17.28 -0.95
CA ASN A 405 9.54 -16.04 -1.49
C ASN A 405 8.48 -15.02 -1.92
N VAL A 406 7.37 -14.94 -1.17
CA VAL A 406 6.30 -13.97 -1.44
C VAL A 406 6.65 -12.60 -0.85
N ARG A 407 6.29 -11.55 -1.60
CA ARG A 407 6.29 -10.15 -1.14
C ARG A 407 4.86 -9.63 -1.13
N CYS A 408 4.47 -8.99 -0.06
CA CYS A 408 3.17 -8.36 0.10
C CYS A 408 3.32 -6.86 0.33
N THR A 409 2.78 -6.07 -0.60
CA THR A 409 2.52 -4.64 -0.36
C THR A 409 1.09 -4.53 0.13
N MET A 410 0.89 -4.00 1.33
CA MET A 410 -0.42 -3.95 1.97
C MET A 410 -0.70 -2.54 2.49
N SER A 411 -1.88 -2.02 2.19
CA SER A 411 -2.48 -0.87 2.85
C SER A 411 -3.69 -1.30 3.66
N HIS A 412 -4.02 -0.53 4.71
CA HIS A 412 -5.15 -0.82 5.58
C HIS A 412 -5.84 0.46 6.01
N HIS A 413 -7.14 0.37 6.22
CA HIS A 413 -7.96 1.48 6.70
C HIS A 413 -9.26 1.00 7.34
N VAL A 414 -9.93 1.88 8.08
CA VAL A 414 -11.24 1.61 8.66
C VAL A 414 -12.32 2.07 7.70
N ASP A 415 -13.01 1.13 7.05
CA ASP A 415 -14.11 1.43 6.13
C ASP A 415 -15.37 1.94 6.85
N GLN A 416 -15.62 1.40 8.04
CA GLN A 416 -16.78 1.78 8.84
C GLN A 416 -16.50 1.51 10.31
N ILE A 417 -16.94 2.42 11.17
CA ILE A 417 -16.94 2.21 12.62
C ILE A 417 -18.19 2.81 13.22
N GLN A 418 -18.81 2.08 14.13
CA GLN A 418 -19.99 2.51 14.87
C GLN A 418 -19.92 1.97 16.28
N VAL A 419 -20.15 2.84 17.23
CA VAL A 419 -20.29 2.50 18.65
C VAL A 419 -21.70 2.80 19.09
N SER A 420 -22.35 1.86 19.77
CA SER A 420 -23.71 2.02 20.28
C SER A 420 -23.83 1.46 21.69
N MET A 421 -24.74 1.98 22.48
CA MET A 421 -25.00 1.47 23.82
C MET A 421 -25.58 0.05 23.76
N ALA A 422 -25.02 -0.85 24.53
CA ALA A 422 -25.46 -2.26 24.67
C ALA A 422 -25.90 -2.59 26.11
N GLY A 423 -26.49 -1.60 26.79
CA GLY A 423 -26.91 -1.63 28.20
C GLY A 423 -26.35 -0.45 28.96
N SER A 424 -26.43 -0.45 30.29
CA SER A 424 -25.98 0.66 31.15
C SER A 424 -24.46 0.72 31.37
N GLU A 425 -23.76 -0.37 31.14
CA GLU A 425 -22.32 -0.53 31.44
C GLU A 425 -21.54 -1.09 30.24
N ALA A 426 -22.15 -1.17 29.06
CA ALA A 426 -21.50 -1.77 27.90
C ALA A 426 -21.81 -1.01 26.62
N VAL A 427 -20.85 -1.01 25.72
CA VAL A 427 -21.01 -0.56 24.32
C VAL A 427 -20.78 -1.72 23.37
N GLU A 428 -21.48 -1.73 22.27
CA GLU A 428 -21.23 -2.60 21.13
C GLU A 428 -20.47 -1.80 20.06
N VAL A 429 -19.30 -2.31 19.69
CA VAL A 429 -18.46 -1.76 18.62
C VAL A 429 -18.63 -2.63 17.39
N ARG A 430 -19.00 -2.01 16.28
CA ARG A 430 -19.04 -2.65 14.96
C ARG A 430 -18.11 -1.90 14.03
N ALA A 431 -17.13 -2.59 13.49
CA ALA A 431 -16.20 -2.01 12.53
C ALA A 431 -16.02 -2.91 11.30
N ILE A 432 -15.71 -2.30 10.18
CA ILE A 432 -15.23 -2.97 8.98
C ILE A 432 -13.82 -2.47 8.75
N LEU A 433 -12.86 -3.37 8.90
CA LEU A 433 -11.45 -3.12 8.64
C LEU A 433 -11.13 -3.62 7.23
N ALA A 434 -10.56 -2.79 6.40
CA ALA A 434 -10.20 -3.10 5.03
C ALA A 434 -8.70 -3.26 4.88
N PHE A 435 -8.29 -4.27 4.13
CA PHE A 435 -6.90 -4.61 3.83
C PHE A 435 -6.77 -4.82 2.33
N ASP A 436 -6.02 -3.94 1.67
CA ASP A 436 -5.72 -4.01 0.24
C ASP A 436 -4.35 -4.66 0.09
N ALA A 437 -4.32 -5.89 -0.42
CA ALA A 437 -3.12 -6.70 -0.54
C ALA A 437 -2.73 -6.89 -2.01
N PHE A 438 -1.47 -6.59 -2.32
CA PHE A 438 -0.83 -6.84 -3.61
C PHE A 438 0.33 -7.81 -3.40
N LEU A 439 0.12 -9.09 -3.78
CA LEU A 439 1.05 -10.19 -3.56
C LEU A 439 1.81 -10.51 -4.82
N ARG A 440 3.13 -10.57 -4.70
CA ARG A 440 4.07 -10.90 -5.77
C ARG A 440 4.99 -12.03 -5.31
N ARG A 441 5.41 -12.86 -6.23
CA ARG A 441 6.44 -13.87 -6.01
C ARG A 441 7.72 -13.48 -6.72
N GLU A 442 8.85 -13.55 -6.04
CA GLU A 442 10.16 -13.44 -6.69
C GLU A 442 10.49 -14.73 -7.42
N ILE A 443 10.96 -14.61 -8.66
CA ILE A 443 11.45 -15.70 -9.47
C ILE A 443 12.88 -15.42 -9.91
N GLU A 444 13.77 -16.38 -9.68
CA GLU A 444 15.16 -16.31 -10.10
C GLU A 444 15.30 -16.92 -11.50
N LEU A 445 15.77 -16.13 -12.46
CA LEU A 445 15.98 -16.55 -13.82
C LEU A 445 17.46 -16.46 -14.19
N GLN A 446 17.96 -17.50 -14.87
CA GLN A 446 19.28 -17.48 -15.49
C GLN A 446 19.17 -16.85 -16.88
N THR A 447 19.43 -15.55 -16.99
CA THR A 447 19.36 -14.81 -18.25
C THR A 447 20.70 -14.84 -18.98
N ILE A 448 20.69 -15.05 -20.30
CA ILE A 448 21.90 -14.99 -21.12
C ILE A 448 22.25 -13.52 -21.35
N VAL A 449 23.41 -13.08 -20.91
CA VAL A 449 23.87 -11.69 -21.06
C VAL A 449 24.84 -11.51 -22.23
N SER A 450 25.56 -12.55 -22.58
CA SER A 450 26.46 -12.58 -23.74
C SER A 450 26.60 -14.00 -24.29
N VAL A 451 27.00 -14.13 -25.56
CA VAL A 451 27.36 -15.42 -26.18
C VAL A 451 28.69 -15.27 -26.84
N MET A 452 29.67 -16.04 -26.36
CA MET A 452 31.01 -16.09 -26.97
C MET A 452 31.02 -17.16 -28.04
N GLU A 453 31.45 -16.80 -29.24
CA GLU A 453 31.65 -17.72 -30.38
C GLU A 453 33.11 -18.16 -30.41
N LYS A 454 33.34 -19.48 -30.56
CA LYS A 454 34.68 -20.07 -30.79
C LYS A 454 34.61 -21.03 -31.95
N PRO A 455 35.69 -21.12 -32.77
CA PRO A 455 35.76 -22.15 -33.78
C PRO A 455 35.65 -23.54 -33.15
N LEU A 456 34.99 -24.46 -33.83
CA LEU A 456 34.91 -25.84 -33.40
C LEU A 456 36.30 -26.51 -33.46
N ASP A 457 36.62 -27.32 -32.46
CA ASP A 457 37.81 -28.18 -32.48
C ASP A 457 37.57 -29.40 -33.41
N LEU A 458 37.96 -29.23 -34.65
CA LEU A 458 37.79 -30.25 -35.70
C LEU A 458 38.44 -31.57 -35.36
N GLU A 459 39.61 -31.56 -34.66
CA GLU A 459 40.30 -32.80 -34.27
C GLU A 459 39.52 -33.60 -33.21
N GLN A 460 38.86 -32.94 -32.30
CA GLN A 460 37.98 -33.61 -31.33
C GLN A 460 36.70 -34.10 -31.97
N MET A 461 36.20 -33.36 -32.95
CA MET A 461 34.97 -33.72 -33.67
C MET A 461 35.17 -34.97 -34.54
N ASP A 462 36.31 -35.11 -35.21
CA ASP A 462 36.61 -36.29 -36.05
C ASP A 462 36.76 -37.58 -35.22
N LYS A 463 37.14 -37.48 -33.97
CA LYS A 463 37.27 -38.62 -33.04
C LYS A 463 35.91 -39.12 -32.50
N ARG A 464 34.84 -38.34 -32.63
CA ARG A 464 33.50 -38.76 -32.17
C ARG A 464 32.86 -39.72 -33.15
N PRO A 465 32.20 -40.80 -32.67
CA PRO A 465 31.54 -41.75 -33.54
C PRO A 465 30.38 -41.08 -34.29
N GLY A 466 30.17 -41.44 -35.56
CA GLY A 466 29.09 -40.91 -36.39
C GLY A 466 27.71 -41.41 -35.99
N ILE A 467 27.65 -42.53 -35.25
CA ILE A 467 26.41 -43.13 -34.75
C ILE A 467 26.61 -43.54 -33.29
N VAL A 468 25.69 -43.17 -32.40
CA VAL A 468 25.75 -43.49 -30.98
C VAL A 468 24.42 -44.07 -30.53
N GLY A 469 24.47 -45.19 -29.82
CA GLY A 469 23.33 -45.67 -29.04
C GLY A 469 23.42 -45.08 -27.64
N HIS A 470 22.46 -44.26 -27.24
CA HIS A 470 22.41 -43.59 -25.93
C HIS A 470 21.26 -44.14 -25.10
N ILE A 471 21.48 -44.28 -23.80
CA ILE A 471 20.43 -44.59 -22.82
C ILE A 471 20.22 -43.35 -21.98
N VAL A 472 19.02 -42.77 -22.06
CA VAL A 472 18.66 -41.53 -21.40
C VAL A 472 18.87 -41.65 -19.87
N GLN A 473 19.66 -40.74 -19.32
CA GLN A 473 19.97 -40.65 -17.89
C GLN A 473 19.00 -39.67 -17.18
N GLU A 474 19.14 -39.59 -15.87
CA GLU A 474 18.40 -38.62 -15.05
C GLU A 474 18.80 -37.17 -15.44
N LYS A 475 17.82 -36.31 -15.63
CA LYS A 475 17.97 -34.89 -16.03
C LYS A 475 18.46 -34.63 -17.46
N GLU A 476 18.52 -35.64 -18.32
CA GLU A 476 18.82 -35.46 -19.74
C GLU A 476 17.52 -35.24 -20.53
N ASP A 477 17.53 -34.25 -21.42
CA ASP A 477 16.50 -34.01 -22.43
C ASP A 477 17.06 -34.09 -23.85
N LEU A 478 16.21 -34.09 -24.86
CA LEU A 478 16.67 -34.16 -26.26
C LEU A 478 17.54 -32.96 -26.67
N TRP A 479 17.35 -31.80 -26.02
CA TRP A 479 18.16 -30.61 -26.27
C TRP A 479 19.63 -30.82 -25.84
N GLU A 480 19.85 -31.29 -24.62
CA GLU A 480 21.18 -31.57 -24.11
C GLU A 480 21.89 -32.64 -24.92
N LEU A 481 21.13 -33.68 -25.31
CA LEU A 481 21.68 -34.74 -26.17
C LEU A 481 22.03 -34.21 -27.57
N ALA A 482 21.19 -33.39 -28.19
CA ALA A 482 21.44 -32.78 -29.48
C ALA A 482 22.70 -31.89 -29.44
N LYS A 483 22.82 -31.07 -28.41
CA LYS A 483 24.00 -30.21 -28.16
C LYS A 483 25.26 -31.04 -27.92
N GLN A 484 25.20 -32.09 -27.11
CA GLN A 484 26.31 -32.98 -26.79
C GLN A 484 26.80 -33.74 -28.01
N TYR A 485 25.92 -34.26 -28.82
CA TYR A 485 26.24 -35.10 -29.98
C TYR A 485 26.34 -34.34 -31.30
N MET A 486 26.22 -33.00 -31.28
CA MET A 486 26.31 -32.13 -32.45
C MET A 486 25.32 -32.55 -33.55
N THR A 487 24.06 -32.62 -33.16
CA THR A 487 22.93 -32.94 -34.03
C THR A 487 21.77 -32.02 -33.69
N THR A 488 20.60 -32.25 -34.27
CA THR A 488 19.39 -31.48 -33.99
C THR A 488 18.37 -32.30 -33.18
N VAL A 489 17.55 -31.66 -32.40
CA VAL A 489 16.43 -32.31 -31.70
C VAL A 489 15.53 -33.03 -32.71
N GLU A 490 15.20 -32.36 -33.82
CA GLU A 490 14.43 -32.93 -34.90
C GLU A 490 15.12 -34.19 -35.52
N GLY A 491 16.44 -34.14 -35.68
CA GLY A 491 17.25 -35.28 -36.18
C GLY A 491 17.14 -36.50 -35.25
N ILE A 492 17.23 -36.30 -33.93
CA ILE A 492 17.05 -37.38 -32.96
C ILE A 492 15.60 -37.88 -32.98
N MET A 493 14.63 -37.03 -33.03
CA MET A 493 13.20 -37.42 -33.08
C MET A 493 12.87 -38.25 -34.33
N ASN A 494 13.31 -37.80 -35.50
CA ASN A 494 13.05 -38.49 -36.78
C ASN A 494 13.65 -39.89 -36.83
N VAL A 495 14.89 -40.04 -36.35
CA VAL A 495 15.60 -41.32 -36.33
C VAL A 495 14.96 -42.32 -35.38
N ASN A 496 14.40 -41.85 -34.26
CA ASN A 496 13.81 -42.70 -33.23
C ASN A 496 12.29 -42.78 -33.30
N GLU A 497 11.67 -42.19 -34.34
CA GLU A 497 10.20 -42.16 -34.53
C GLU A 497 9.46 -41.60 -33.32
N LEU A 498 10.02 -40.55 -32.67
CA LEU A 498 9.39 -39.91 -31.50
C LEU A 498 8.33 -38.94 -31.94
N GLU A 499 7.15 -39.01 -31.29
CA GLU A 499 6.03 -38.10 -31.56
C GLU A 499 6.18 -36.74 -30.89
N ASN A 500 7.01 -36.63 -29.81
CA ASN A 500 7.25 -35.40 -29.06
C ASN A 500 8.66 -35.47 -28.41
N GLU A 501 9.07 -34.35 -27.83
CA GLU A 501 10.40 -34.19 -27.21
C GLU A 501 10.53 -34.87 -25.83
N ASN A 502 9.46 -35.44 -25.27
CA ASN A 502 9.48 -36.05 -23.96
C ASN A 502 10.11 -37.44 -23.98
N VAL A 503 11.27 -37.58 -23.40
CA VAL A 503 11.98 -38.85 -23.21
C VAL A 503 11.98 -39.23 -21.72
N LYS A 504 12.07 -40.54 -21.45
CA LYS A 504 12.09 -41.08 -20.09
C LYS A 504 13.46 -41.72 -19.80
N ILE A 505 13.84 -41.70 -18.53
CA ILE A 505 15.03 -42.40 -18.04
C ILE A 505 14.95 -43.86 -18.49
N GLY A 506 16.04 -44.33 -19.14
CA GLY A 506 16.16 -45.68 -19.65
C GLY A 506 15.71 -45.85 -21.12
N ASP A 507 15.12 -44.83 -21.76
CA ASP A 507 14.84 -44.89 -23.18
C ASP A 507 16.16 -45.04 -23.99
N LYS A 508 16.08 -45.86 -25.04
CA LYS A 508 17.22 -46.12 -25.90
C LYS A 508 17.09 -45.33 -27.18
N LEU A 509 18.00 -44.40 -27.38
CA LEU A 509 18.02 -43.52 -28.53
C LEU A 509 19.18 -43.84 -29.46
N LEU A 510 18.91 -43.84 -30.76
CA LEU A 510 19.90 -43.85 -31.77
C LEU A 510 20.16 -42.42 -32.25
N ILE A 511 21.40 -41.95 -32.09
CA ILE A 511 21.77 -40.56 -32.39
C ILE A 511 22.80 -40.56 -33.53
N PHE A 512 22.48 -39.83 -34.61
CA PHE A 512 23.39 -39.61 -35.72
C PHE A 512 23.98 -38.21 -35.61
N LYS A 513 25.31 -38.14 -35.72
CA LYS A 513 25.99 -36.87 -35.92
C LYS A 513 25.58 -36.31 -37.26
N GLU A 514 25.13 -35.08 -37.32
CA GLU A 514 24.80 -34.45 -38.58
C GLU A 514 26.08 -34.26 -39.41
N ASN A 515 26.06 -34.77 -40.64
CA ASN A 515 27.20 -34.58 -41.55
C ASN A 515 27.24 -33.09 -41.91
N MET A 516 28.25 -32.40 -41.40
CA MET A 516 28.61 -31.10 -41.94
C MET A 516 29.11 -31.34 -43.37
N SER A 517 28.23 -31.26 -44.34
CA SER A 517 28.65 -31.09 -45.73
C SER A 517 29.39 -29.77 -45.80
N ILE A 518 30.71 -29.85 -45.87
CA ILE A 518 31.58 -28.72 -46.19
C ILE A 518 31.12 -28.25 -47.58
N LEU A 519 30.37 -27.16 -47.60
CA LEU A 519 30.17 -26.36 -48.79
C LEU A 519 31.13 -25.18 -48.78
#